data_4bc0bebff5ef9591856227e8223b88e2
#
_entry.id   4bc0bebff5ef9591856227e8223b88e2
#
_cell.length_a   1.000
_cell.length_b   1.000
_cell.length_c   1.000
_cell.angle_alpha   90.00
_cell.angle_beta   90.00
_cell.angle_gamma   90.00
#
_symmetry.space_group_name_H-M   'P 1'
#
loop_
_entity.id
_entity.type
_entity.pdbx_description
1 polymer ?
#
loop_
_entity_poly.entity_id
_entity_poly.type
_entity_poly.pdbx_seq_one_letter_code
_entity_poly.pdbx_strand_id
1 'polypeptide(L)'
;IRRTTSVEIRAMVRLRTGYSTDGGEAVRLRGLMSSYLDAGADGMVLGFLNGLGEVDVPLLVELLGDASWPWTFHRAIDTCLEPDRAWAALSELPRLDQVLTAGSPRGVEFGLNDLLARAGSDPWAANVIMAGGGLKPDHVPWLTRAGVRAFQISSAARPGRSFKAYVDADLVRSWRSLIDFETRPRS
;
A
#
# COMPACT_ATOMS: atom_id res chain seq x y z
N ILE A 1 -3.39 -20.64 -1.09
CA ILE A 1 -3.41 -19.67 -2.21
C ILE A 1 -2.18 -19.87 -3.09
N ARG A 2 -0.96 -19.85 -2.57
CA ARG A 2 0.29 -19.98 -3.38
C ARG A 2 0.31 -21.20 -4.30
N ARG A 3 -0.28 -22.32 -3.89
CA ARG A 3 -0.34 -23.53 -4.73
C ARG A 3 -1.23 -23.42 -5.96
N THR A 4 -2.06 -22.39 -6.05
CA THR A 4 -3.10 -22.24 -7.09
C THR A 4 -2.91 -21.00 -7.96
N THR A 5 -1.90 -20.18 -7.69
CA THR A 5 -1.66 -18.95 -8.44
C THR A 5 -0.17 -18.58 -8.52
N SER A 6 0.21 -17.96 -9.62
CA SER A 6 1.51 -17.31 -9.82
C SER A 6 1.46 -15.80 -9.51
N VAL A 7 0.31 -15.27 -9.09
CA VAL A 7 0.17 -13.86 -8.71
C VAL A 7 0.98 -13.58 -7.46
N GLU A 8 1.67 -12.45 -7.43
CA GLU A 8 2.43 -11.99 -6.27
C GLU A 8 1.53 -11.85 -5.03
N ILE A 9 1.99 -12.38 -3.91
CA ILE A 9 1.28 -12.38 -2.64
C ILE A 9 2.10 -11.60 -1.62
N ARG A 10 1.57 -10.48 -1.12
CA ARG A 10 2.13 -9.72 -0.01
C ARG A 10 1.27 -9.92 1.25
N ALA A 11 1.91 -10.32 2.32
CA ALA A 11 1.24 -10.55 3.59
C ALA A 11 1.19 -9.28 4.43
N MET A 12 0.00 -8.92 4.93
CA MET A 12 -0.15 -7.83 5.89
C MET A 12 0.35 -8.28 7.27
N VAL A 13 1.35 -7.58 7.79
CA VAL A 13 1.96 -7.87 9.09
C VAL A 13 1.53 -6.84 10.12
N ARG A 14 0.59 -7.24 10.97
CA ARG A 14 0.01 -6.38 12.00
C ARG A 14 -0.63 -7.23 13.08
N LEU A 15 -0.43 -6.88 14.37
CA LEU A 15 -0.95 -7.64 15.51
C LEU A 15 -2.15 -6.97 16.19
N ARG A 16 -2.30 -5.66 16.06
CA ARG A 16 -3.39 -4.90 16.70
C ARG A 16 -3.99 -3.84 15.75
N THR A 17 -5.10 -3.25 16.15
CA THR A 17 -5.62 -2.04 15.53
C THR A 17 -4.72 -0.84 15.89
N GLY A 18 -4.60 0.14 15.00
CA GLY A 18 -3.64 1.24 15.17
C GLY A 18 -2.30 0.94 14.49
N TYR A 19 -1.37 1.87 14.57
CA TYR A 19 -0.10 1.81 13.84
C TYR A 19 1.12 1.81 14.75
N SER A 20 0.93 1.90 16.07
CA SER A 20 2.03 1.77 17.03
C SER A 20 2.25 0.32 17.44
N THR A 21 3.46 0.02 17.88
CA THR A 21 3.83 -1.28 18.44
C THR A 21 4.80 -1.11 19.61
N ASP A 22 5.10 -2.18 20.30
CA ASP A 22 6.09 -2.22 21.38
C ASP A 22 7.17 -3.27 21.10
N GLY A 23 8.25 -3.26 21.88
CA GLY A 23 9.39 -4.15 21.67
C GLY A 23 9.05 -5.64 21.75
N GLY A 24 8.07 -6.03 22.56
CA GLY A 24 7.61 -7.41 22.65
C GLY A 24 6.84 -7.84 21.38
N GLU A 25 6.16 -6.91 20.75
CA GLU A 25 5.49 -7.14 19.46
C GLU A 25 6.46 -7.22 18.31
N ALA A 26 7.56 -6.47 18.32
CA ALA A 26 8.57 -6.52 17.26
C ALA A 26 9.11 -7.95 17.07
N VAL A 27 9.37 -8.66 18.16
CA VAL A 27 9.79 -10.07 18.11
C VAL A 27 8.72 -10.97 17.49
N ARG A 28 7.45 -10.78 17.86
CA ARG A 28 6.34 -11.55 17.32
C ARG A 28 6.10 -11.25 15.84
N LEU A 29 6.23 -9.98 15.44
CA LEU A 29 6.11 -9.55 14.05
C LEU A 29 7.17 -10.22 13.19
N ARG A 30 8.44 -10.28 13.62
CA ARG A 30 9.50 -11.00 12.92
C ARG A 30 9.19 -12.48 12.75
N GLY A 31 8.73 -13.16 13.79
CA GLY A 31 8.30 -14.55 13.71
C GLY A 31 7.15 -14.77 12.74
N LEU A 32 6.18 -13.86 12.71
CA LEU A 32 5.07 -13.90 11.77
C LEU A 32 5.52 -13.69 10.34
N MET A 33 6.42 -12.74 10.09
CA MET A 33 6.99 -12.49 8.77
C MET A 33 7.73 -13.71 8.24
N SER A 34 8.59 -14.36 9.05
CA SER A 34 9.25 -15.61 8.68
C SER A 34 8.23 -16.68 8.30
N SER A 35 7.20 -16.88 9.11
CA SER A 35 6.15 -17.85 8.82
C SER A 35 5.40 -17.57 7.51
N TYR A 36 5.19 -16.30 7.16
CA TYR A 36 4.55 -15.95 5.88
C TYR A 36 5.46 -16.21 4.69
N LEU A 37 6.76 -15.92 4.81
CA LEU A 37 7.74 -16.24 3.76
C LEU A 37 7.83 -17.77 3.55
N ASP A 38 7.90 -18.55 4.62
CA ASP A 38 7.91 -20.02 4.57
C ASP A 38 6.64 -20.57 3.92
N ALA A 39 5.51 -19.90 4.13
CA ALA A 39 4.24 -20.21 3.48
C ALA A 39 4.16 -19.76 2.01
N GLY A 40 5.18 -19.08 1.49
CA GLY A 40 5.31 -18.66 0.10
C GLY A 40 4.78 -17.27 -0.20
N ALA A 41 4.78 -16.34 0.76
CA ALA A 41 4.59 -14.93 0.47
C ALA A 41 5.81 -14.38 -0.27
N ASP A 42 5.57 -13.49 -1.24
CA ASP A 42 6.64 -12.86 -2.04
C ASP A 42 7.14 -11.57 -1.39
N GLY A 43 6.37 -11.00 -0.47
CA GLY A 43 6.71 -9.77 0.23
C GLY A 43 5.74 -9.46 1.36
N MET A 44 5.94 -8.32 1.98
CA MET A 44 5.17 -7.90 3.15
C MET A 44 4.48 -6.56 2.95
N VAL A 45 3.42 -6.33 3.71
CA VAL A 45 2.79 -5.02 3.87
C VAL A 45 2.97 -4.60 5.33
N LEU A 46 3.70 -3.53 5.55
CA LEU A 46 4.07 -2.99 6.86
C LEU A 46 3.61 -1.53 6.98
N GLY A 47 3.58 -1.00 8.19
CA GLY A 47 3.32 0.41 8.41
C GLY A 47 3.19 0.70 9.89
N PHE A 48 4.26 1.23 10.49
CA PHE A 48 4.31 1.55 11.90
C PHE A 48 4.63 3.04 12.09
N LEU A 49 3.98 3.62 13.07
CA LEU A 49 4.19 5.00 13.50
C LEU A 49 4.65 5.02 14.95
N ASN A 50 5.55 5.93 15.27
CA ASN A 50 6.00 6.19 16.62
C ASN A 50 4.94 6.98 17.44
N GLY A 51 5.22 7.25 18.69
CA GLY A 51 4.33 8.00 19.59
C GLY A 51 4.07 9.45 19.17
N LEU A 52 4.82 9.99 18.21
CA LEU A 52 4.65 11.33 17.63
C LEU A 52 3.84 11.30 16.33
N GLY A 53 3.36 10.14 15.88
CA GLY A 53 2.64 10.00 14.62
C GLY A 53 3.54 10.10 13.38
N GLU A 54 4.84 9.85 13.54
CA GLU A 54 5.82 9.80 12.46
C GLU A 54 6.10 8.35 12.07
N VAL A 55 6.64 8.13 10.87
CA VAL A 55 7.11 6.80 10.44
C VAL A 55 8.15 6.28 11.43
N ASP A 56 7.91 5.11 12.01
CA ASP A 56 8.82 4.47 12.96
C ASP A 56 9.97 3.78 12.20
N VAL A 57 10.91 4.60 11.71
CA VAL A 57 12.08 4.14 10.93
C VAL A 57 12.92 3.13 11.71
N PRO A 58 13.26 3.34 13.02
CA PRO A 58 14.03 2.36 13.77
C PRO A 58 13.40 0.98 13.81
N LEU A 59 12.09 0.92 14.07
CA LEU A 59 11.35 -0.35 14.07
C LEU A 59 11.32 -0.99 12.68
N LEU A 60 11.06 -0.20 11.64
CA LEU A 60 11.04 -0.72 10.27
C LEU A 60 12.39 -1.30 9.86
N VAL A 61 13.48 -0.62 10.16
CA VAL A 61 14.85 -1.12 9.91
C VAL A 61 15.10 -2.42 10.69
N GLU A 62 14.68 -2.49 11.95
CA GLU A 62 14.79 -3.71 12.77
C GLU A 62 13.98 -4.88 12.17
N LEU A 63 12.76 -4.62 11.70
CA LEU A 63 11.90 -5.65 11.10
C LEU A 63 12.39 -6.11 9.73
N LEU A 64 12.87 -5.19 8.92
CA LEU A 64 13.37 -5.47 7.57
C LEU A 64 14.70 -6.24 7.61
N GLY A 65 15.62 -5.87 8.51
CA GLY A 65 16.94 -6.49 8.58
C GLY A 65 17.58 -6.59 7.21
N ASP A 66 18.07 -7.79 6.86
CA ASP A 66 18.68 -8.10 5.55
C ASP A 66 17.63 -8.59 4.51
N ALA A 67 16.39 -8.12 4.58
CA ALA A 67 15.32 -8.53 3.68
C ALA A 67 15.70 -8.41 2.21
N SER A 68 15.52 -9.50 1.46
CA SER A 68 15.72 -9.53 0.00
C SER A 68 14.41 -9.39 -0.78
N TRP A 69 13.27 -9.44 -0.09
CA TRP A 69 11.92 -9.34 -0.65
C TRP A 69 11.42 -7.89 -0.67
N PRO A 70 10.50 -7.55 -1.61
CA PRO A 70 9.89 -6.23 -1.69
C PRO A 70 8.83 -6.04 -0.59
N TRP A 71 8.56 -4.80 -0.24
CA TRP A 71 7.53 -4.50 0.74
C TRP A 71 6.76 -3.22 0.43
N THR A 72 5.55 -3.17 0.97
CA THR A 72 4.63 -2.05 0.82
C THR A 72 4.45 -1.35 2.17
N PHE A 73 4.61 -0.04 2.23
CA PHE A 73 4.12 0.73 3.36
C PHE A 73 2.62 0.97 3.20
N HIS A 74 1.83 0.63 4.22
CA HIS A 74 0.38 0.73 4.12
C HIS A 74 -0.15 2.12 4.50
N ARG A 75 -1.48 2.27 4.56
CA ARG A 75 -2.19 3.53 4.79
C ARG A 75 -1.90 4.24 6.13
N ALA A 76 -0.96 3.80 6.93
CA ALA A 76 -0.44 4.57 8.06
C ALA A 76 0.11 5.93 7.60
N ILE A 77 0.67 6.00 6.39
CA ILE A 77 1.15 7.25 5.78
C ILE A 77 0.07 8.33 5.75
N ASP A 78 -1.19 7.95 5.53
CA ASP A 78 -2.31 8.88 5.46
C ASP A 78 -2.64 9.55 6.80
N THR A 79 -2.09 9.05 7.90
CA THR A 79 -2.32 9.57 9.26
C THR A 79 -1.10 10.27 9.86
N CYS A 80 0.00 10.35 9.13
CA CYS A 80 1.17 11.11 9.55
C CYS A 80 0.86 12.60 9.64
N LEU A 81 1.31 13.23 10.73
CA LEU A 81 1.08 14.66 10.97
C LEU A 81 1.91 15.55 10.04
N GLU A 82 3.09 15.09 9.64
CA GLU A 82 4.02 15.77 8.75
C GLU A 82 4.23 14.93 7.47
N PRO A 83 3.34 15.02 6.46
CA PRO A 83 3.39 14.15 5.29
C PRO A 83 4.71 14.20 4.53
N ASP A 84 5.28 15.39 4.32
CA ASP A 84 6.54 15.54 3.56
C ASP A 84 7.70 14.83 4.27
N ARG A 85 7.76 14.95 5.58
CA ARG A 85 8.77 14.25 6.40
C ARG A 85 8.58 12.73 6.34
N ALA A 86 7.33 12.28 6.37
CA ALA A 86 7.02 10.85 6.26
C ALA A 86 7.44 10.28 4.89
N TRP A 87 7.17 10.97 3.79
CA TRP A 87 7.59 10.56 2.45
C TRP A 87 9.13 10.56 2.32
N ALA A 88 9.81 11.58 2.84
CA ALA A 88 11.28 11.62 2.87
C ALA A 88 11.87 10.44 3.66
N ALA A 89 11.30 10.13 4.83
CA ALA A 89 11.75 8.99 5.62
C ALA A 89 11.56 7.64 4.90
N LEU A 90 10.46 7.47 4.16
CA LEU A 90 10.19 6.26 3.39
C LEU A 90 11.15 6.11 2.20
N SER A 91 11.57 7.20 1.57
CA SER A 91 12.48 7.15 0.41
C SER A 91 13.86 6.60 0.74
N GLU A 92 14.27 6.66 1.99
CA GLU A 92 15.56 6.15 2.48
C GLU A 92 15.52 4.66 2.87
N LEU A 93 14.32 4.05 2.92
CA LEU A 93 14.18 2.66 3.35
C LEU A 93 14.42 1.67 2.20
N PRO A 94 15.25 0.64 2.42
CA PRO A 94 15.59 -0.31 1.37
C PRO A 94 14.38 -1.16 0.97
N ARG A 95 14.32 -1.55 -0.31
CA ARG A 95 13.31 -2.49 -0.84
C ARG A 95 11.85 -2.04 -0.73
N LEU A 96 11.59 -0.82 -0.30
CA LEU A 96 10.26 -0.22 -0.41
C LEU A 96 9.97 0.02 -1.90
N ASP A 97 8.98 -0.66 -2.42
CA ASP A 97 8.59 -0.53 -3.83
C ASP A 97 7.17 0.00 -4.01
N GLN A 98 6.37 0.00 -2.94
CA GLN A 98 5.03 0.55 -2.97
C GLN A 98 4.65 1.26 -1.66
N VAL A 99 3.90 2.35 -1.77
CA VAL A 99 3.24 3.04 -0.67
C VAL A 99 1.74 3.06 -0.95
N LEU A 100 1.00 2.23 -0.23
CA LEU A 100 -0.46 2.25 -0.30
C LEU A 100 -1.00 3.47 0.43
N THR A 101 -1.57 4.37 -0.32
CA THR A 101 -2.07 5.66 0.20
C THR A 101 -3.37 6.07 -0.48
N ALA A 102 -4.16 6.83 0.23
CA ALA A 102 -5.34 7.52 -0.29
C ALA A 102 -5.12 9.05 -0.39
N GLY A 103 -3.95 9.55 0.05
CA GLY A 103 -3.70 10.98 0.20
C GLY A 103 -4.45 11.62 1.39
N SER A 104 -5.30 10.85 2.06
CA SER A 104 -6.10 11.30 3.21
C SER A 104 -6.57 10.13 4.05
N PRO A 105 -6.63 10.24 5.40
CA PRO A 105 -7.25 9.24 6.25
C PRO A 105 -8.68 8.89 5.84
N ARG A 106 -9.39 9.87 5.25
CA ARG A 106 -10.79 9.77 4.80
C ARG A 106 -10.97 9.05 3.47
N GLY A 107 -9.88 8.67 2.78
CA GLY A 107 -9.92 7.98 1.49
C GLY A 107 -9.62 8.86 0.29
N VAL A 108 -9.48 8.21 -0.90
CA VAL A 108 -9.07 8.85 -2.16
C VAL A 108 -9.97 10.01 -2.57
N GLU A 109 -11.28 9.94 -2.31
CA GLU A 109 -12.23 11.03 -2.59
C GLU A 109 -11.78 12.37 -2.00
N PHE A 110 -11.16 12.34 -0.81
CA PHE A 110 -10.71 13.51 -0.09
C PHE A 110 -9.23 13.81 -0.29
N GLY A 111 -8.45 12.81 -0.69
CA GLY A 111 -7.00 12.93 -0.86
C GLY A 111 -6.54 12.93 -2.32
N LEU A 112 -7.45 12.96 -3.30
CA LEU A 112 -7.07 12.90 -4.71
C LEU A 112 -6.12 14.01 -5.12
N ASN A 113 -6.40 15.24 -4.72
CA ASN A 113 -5.55 16.39 -5.05
C ASN A 113 -4.14 16.27 -4.44
N ASP A 114 -4.05 15.74 -3.21
CA ASP A 114 -2.77 15.53 -2.53
C ASP A 114 -1.96 14.42 -3.23
N LEU A 115 -2.63 13.35 -3.67
CA LEU A 115 -1.99 12.30 -4.48
C LEU A 115 -1.47 12.83 -5.82
N LEU A 116 -2.29 13.65 -6.52
CA LEU A 116 -1.91 14.25 -7.79
C LEU A 116 -0.74 15.21 -7.63
N ALA A 117 -0.77 16.06 -6.61
CA ALA A 117 0.31 16.99 -6.30
C ALA A 117 1.61 16.25 -5.96
N ARG A 118 1.52 15.22 -5.10
CA ARG A 118 2.68 14.41 -4.72
C ARG A 118 3.29 13.69 -5.92
N ALA A 119 2.48 12.98 -6.71
CA ALA A 119 2.96 12.27 -7.88
C ALA A 119 3.51 13.22 -8.95
N GLY A 120 2.91 14.41 -9.12
CA GLY A 120 3.37 15.40 -10.10
C GLY A 120 4.65 16.11 -9.71
N SER A 121 4.96 16.22 -8.41
CA SER A 121 6.16 16.93 -7.92
C SER A 121 7.35 16.03 -7.66
N ASP A 122 7.13 14.72 -7.46
CA ASP A 122 8.17 13.75 -7.09
C ASP A 122 8.06 12.48 -7.93
N PRO A 123 8.97 12.26 -8.91
CA PRO A 123 8.98 11.06 -9.74
C PRO A 123 9.15 9.76 -8.95
N TRP A 124 9.87 9.77 -7.82
CA TRP A 124 9.98 8.60 -6.96
C TRP A 124 8.61 8.28 -6.34
N ALA A 125 7.94 9.29 -5.79
CA ALA A 125 6.59 9.10 -5.24
C ALA A 125 5.62 8.59 -6.30
N ALA A 126 5.63 9.13 -7.52
CA ALA A 126 4.79 8.64 -8.61
C ALA A 126 4.98 7.14 -8.90
N ASN A 127 6.22 6.66 -8.83
CA ASN A 127 6.55 5.26 -9.08
C ASN A 127 6.12 4.33 -7.95
N VAL A 128 6.19 4.77 -6.69
CA VAL A 128 5.90 3.91 -5.54
C VAL A 128 4.45 4.04 -5.04
N ILE A 129 3.71 5.09 -5.42
CA ILE A 129 2.31 5.23 -5.03
C ILE A 129 1.49 4.06 -5.55
N MET A 130 0.87 3.31 -4.63
CA MET A 130 -0.27 2.46 -4.87
C MET A 130 -1.53 3.18 -4.37
N ALA A 131 -2.31 3.74 -5.28
CA ALA A 131 -3.51 4.48 -4.90
C ALA A 131 -4.63 3.53 -4.45
N GLY A 132 -5.12 3.71 -3.22
CA GLY A 132 -6.16 2.84 -2.67
C GLY A 132 -6.84 3.45 -1.44
N GLY A 133 -7.88 2.77 -0.97
CA GLY A 133 -8.70 3.30 0.12
C GLY A 133 -9.90 4.11 -0.38
N GLY A 134 -10.89 3.41 -0.90
CA GLY A 134 -12.11 4.02 -1.45
C GLY A 134 -11.97 4.49 -2.91
N LEU A 135 -11.01 3.92 -3.65
CA LEU A 135 -10.80 4.23 -5.07
C LEU A 135 -12.11 4.05 -5.87
N LYS A 136 -12.35 5.01 -6.77
CA LYS A 136 -13.45 4.98 -7.75
C LYS A 136 -12.87 4.91 -9.17
N PRO A 137 -13.60 4.38 -10.16
CA PRO A 137 -13.15 4.35 -11.55
C PRO A 137 -12.70 5.72 -12.07
N ASP A 138 -13.43 6.77 -11.73
CA ASP A 138 -13.17 8.14 -12.20
C ASP A 138 -11.84 8.73 -11.67
N HIS A 139 -11.26 8.16 -10.60
CA HIS A 139 -9.97 8.58 -10.09
C HIS A 139 -8.80 8.06 -10.94
N VAL A 140 -8.95 6.90 -11.58
CA VAL A 140 -7.86 6.19 -12.27
C VAL A 140 -7.24 7.03 -13.39
N PRO A 141 -8.00 7.66 -14.31
CA PRO A 141 -7.41 8.45 -15.39
C PRO A 141 -6.56 9.64 -14.90
N TRP A 142 -6.99 10.30 -13.82
CA TRP A 142 -6.25 11.41 -13.23
C TRP A 142 -4.94 10.97 -12.62
N LEU A 143 -4.99 9.92 -11.80
CA LEU A 143 -3.81 9.33 -11.16
C LEU A 143 -2.80 8.81 -12.18
N THR A 144 -3.29 8.15 -13.23
CA THR A 144 -2.44 7.64 -14.32
C THR A 144 -1.73 8.76 -15.07
N ARG A 145 -2.42 9.89 -15.34
CA ARG A 145 -1.80 11.08 -15.94
C ARG A 145 -0.72 11.69 -15.06
N ALA A 146 -0.90 11.64 -13.74
CA ALA A 146 0.12 12.08 -12.79
C ALA A 146 1.30 11.10 -12.62
N GLY A 147 1.29 9.95 -13.30
CA GLY A 147 2.38 8.98 -13.26
C GLY A 147 2.12 7.74 -12.39
N VAL A 148 1.03 7.70 -11.63
CA VAL A 148 0.69 6.53 -10.79
C VAL A 148 0.33 5.33 -11.66
N ARG A 149 0.88 4.15 -11.33
CA ARG A 149 0.69 2.90 -12.08
C ARG A 149 0.13 1.76 -11.24
N ALA A 150 0.12 1.88 -9.91
CA ALA A 150 -0.39 0.85 -9.01
C ALA A 150 -1.69 1.30 -8.34
N PHE A 151 -2.66 0.40 -8.26
CA PHE A 151 -3.99 0.67 -7.71
C PHE A 151 -4.44 -0.49 -6.83
N GLN A 152 -4.98 -0.18 -5.66
CA GLN A 152 -5.52 -1.16 -4.73
C GLN A 152 -7.04 -1.03 -4.66
N ILE A 153 -7.74 -2.12 -4.91
CA ILE A 153 -9.18 -2.23 -4.71
C ILE A 153 -9.50 -3.28 -3.64
N SER A 154 -10.51 -3.04 -2.86
CA SER A 154 -10.98 -3.98 -1.84
C SER A 154 -12.51 -4.13 -1.86
N SER A 155 -13.23 -3.23 -1.23
CA SER A 155 -14.71 -3.24 -1.26
C SER A 155 -15.27 -3.03 -2.67
N ALA A 156 -14.57 -2.31 -3.55
CA ALA A 156 -15.00 -2.07 -4.92
C ALA A 156 -15.03 -3.34 -5.81
N ALA A 157 -14.38 -4.42 -5.39
CA ALA A 157 -14.47 -5.74 -6.02
C ALA A 157 -15.62 -6.60 -5.47
N ARG A 158 -16.57 -6.01 -4.74
CA ARG A 158 -17.69 -6.71 -4.08
C ARG A 158 -19.01 -6.03 -4.39
N PRO A 159 -20.11 -6.79 -4.59
CA PRO A 159 -21.45 -6.22 -4.78
C PRO A 159 -21.82 -5.27 -3.65
N GLY A 160 -22.35 -4.10 -4.03
CA GLY A 160 -22.70 -3.05 -3.07
C GLY A 160 -21.53 -2.52 -2.23
N ARG A 161 -20.28 -2.78 -2.62
CA ARG A 161 -19.07 -2.46 -1.85
C ARG A 161 -19.08 -3.02 -0.41
N SER A 162 -19.81 -4.10 -0.18
CA SER A 162 -19.98 -4.69 1.14
C SER A 162 -18.94 -5.77 1.43
N PHE A 163 -18.25 -5.65 2.56
CA PHE A 163 -17.35 -6.72 3.02
C PHE A 163 -18.07 -7.99 3.46
N LYS A 164 -19.42 -7.96 3.58
CA LYS A 164 -20.24 -9.14 3.80
C LYS A 164 -20.46 -9.95 2.52
N ALA A 165 -20.27 -9.34 1.35
CA ALA A 165 -20.36 -10.02 0.05
C ALA A 165 -19.02 -10.64 -0.34
N TYR A 166 -19.05 -11.75 -1.09
CA TYR A 166 -17.84 -12.32 -1.70
C TYR A 166 -17.29 -11.41 -2.80
N VAL A 167 -16.00 -11.59 -3.10
CA VAL A 167 -15.39 -10.92 -4.27
C VAL A 167 -16.08 -11.40 -5.54
N ASP A 168 -16.44 -10.46 -6.40
CA ASP A 168 -17.10 -10.70 -7.67
C ASP A 168 -16.07 -10.66 -8.81
N ALA A 169 -16.02 -11.73 -9.58
CA ALA A 169 -15.04 -11.88 -10.66
C ALA A 169 -15.26 -10.90 -11.80
N ASP A 170 -16.51 -10.48 -12.08
CA ASP A 170 -16.81 -9.51 -13.14
C ASP A 170 -16.40 -8.10 -12.72
N LEU A 171 -16.59 -7.74 -11.45
CA LEU A 171 -16.08 -6.49 -10.90
C LEU A 171 -14.55 -6.45 -10.96
N VAL A 172 -13.86 -7.55 -10.61
CA VAL A 172 -12.39 -7.63 -10.72
C VAL A 172 -11.95 -7.46 -12.18
N ARG A 173 -12.59 -8.15 -13.13
CA ARG A 173 -12.29 -8.01 -14.57
C ARG A 173 -12.50 -6.59 -15.07
N SER A 174 -13.60 -5.95 -14.67
CA SER A 174 -13.90 -4.57 -15.05
C SER A 174 -12.83 -3.60 -14.55
N TRP A 175 -12.41 -3.72 -13.28
CA TRP A 175 -11.32 -2.93 -12.73
C TRP A 175 -9.99 -3.19 -13.44
N ARG A 176 -9.68 -4.46 -13.73
CA ARG A 176 -8.44 -4.82 -14.45
C ARG A 176 -8.43 -4.18 -15.85
N SER A 177 -9.54 -4.31 -16.58
CA SER A 177 -9.67 -3.72 -17.92
C SER A 177 -9.52 -2.21 -17.92
N LEU A 178 -10.11 -1.51 -16.94
CA LEU A 178 -9.95 -0.06 -16.79
C LEU A 178 -8.50 0.32 -16.54
N ILE A 179 -7.85 -0.33 -15.56
CA ILE A 179 -6.46 -0.03 -15.19
C ILE A 179 -5.53 -0.32 -16.38
N ASP A 180 -5.69 -1.45 -17.05
CA ASP A 180 -4.89 -1.82 -18.21
C ASP A 180 -5.06 -0.84 -19.37
N PHE A 181 -6.28 -0.33 -19.59
CA PHE A 181 -6.54 0.68 -20.60
C PHE A 181 -5.84 2.00 -20.30
N GLU A 182 -5.97 2.49 -19.08
CA GLU A 182 -5.44 3.79 -18.67
C GLU A 182 -3.91 3.79 -18.49
N THR A 183 -3.30 2.64 -18.16
CA THR A 183 -1.85 2.53 -17.93
C THR A 183 -1.06 2.15 -19.19
N ARG A 184 -1.72 1.89 -20.32
CA ARG A 184 -1.04 1.59 -21.59
C ARG A 184 -0.17 2.77 -22.02
N PRO A 185 1.06 2.52 -22.52
CA PRO A 185 1.84 3.56 -23.16
C PRO A 185 1.01 4.17 -24.30
N ARG A 186 0.87 5.48 -24.31
CA ARG A 186 0.29 6.18 -25.47
C ARG A 186 1.38 6.28 -26.52
N SER A 187 1.16 5.61 -27.65
CA SER A 187 2.00 5.69 -28.85
C SER A 187 2.01 7.10 -29.42
#